data_ccc162734dd2823b022e509a1ed1271c
#
_entry.id   ccc162734dd2823b022e509a1ed1271c
#
_cell.length_a   1.000
_cell.length_b   1.000
_cell.length_c   1.000
_cell.angle_alpha   90.00
_cell.angle_beta   90.00
_cell.angle_gamma   90.00
#
_symmetry.space_group_name_H-M   'P 1'
#
loop_
_entity.id
_entity.type
_entity.pdbx_description
1 polymer ?
#
loop_
_entity_poly.entity_id
_entity_poly.type
_entity_poly.pdbx_seq_one_letter_code
_entity_poly.pdbx_strand_id
1 'polypeptide(L)'
;MDLDAIRAKVASGQYIVAFSHTEKLRRRRIRAQDIEEAVRLGAVIEDYPDDPRGASCLILGMAGRRPLHVVCGCLDAEEILIVTAYEPDPREWENDWKTRKKRF
;
A
#
# COMPACT_ATOMS: atom_id res chain seq x y z
N MET A 1 -8.92 3.24 7.90
CA MET A 1 -8.29 4.52 7.49
C MET A 1 -9.08 5.13 6.34
N ASP A 2 -9.13 6.44 6.28
CA ASP A 2 -9.86 7.15 5.22
C ASP A 2 -9.00 7.22 3.95
N LEU A 3 -9.46 6.57 2.89
CA LEU A 3 -8.74 6.52 1.61
C LEU A 3 -8.59 7.91 0.97
N ASP A 4 -9.60 8.76 1.06
CA ASP A 4 -9.51 10.11 0.47
C ASP A 4 -8.45 10.95 1.17
N ALA A 5 -8.33 10.83 2.49
CA ALA A 5 -7.28 11.50 3.24
C ALA A 5 -5.89 10.95 2.88
N ILE A 6 -5.77 9.64 2.70
CA ILE A 6 -4.52 9.01 2.28
C ILE A 6 -4.13 9.52 0.89
N ARG A 7 -5.07 9.54 -0.05
CA ARG A 7 -4.82 10.02 -1.41
C ARG A 7 -4.34 11.47 -1.42
N ALA A 8 -4.97 12.33 -0.63
CA ALA A 8 -4.61 13.74 -0.57
C ALA A 8 -3.17 13.92 -0.05
N LYS A 9 -2.81 13.19 0.99
CA LYS A 9 -1.47 13.26 1.58
C LYS A 9 -0.41 12.69 0.65
N VAL A 10 -0.68 11.56 0.03
CA VAL A 10 0.27 10.95 -0.91
C VAL A 10 0.46 11.85 -2.13
N ALA A 11 -0.61 12.43 -2.66
CA ALA A 11 -0.54 13.34 -3.80
C ALA A 11 0.26 14.62 -3.49
N SER A 12 0.22 15.09 -2.25
CA SER A 12 0.96 16.29 -1.82
C SER A 12 2.37 16.00 -1.31
N GLY A 13 2.81 14.72 -1.36
CA GLY A 13 4.13 14.34 -0.88
C GLY A 13 4.24 14.19 0.63
N GLN A 14 3.12 14.23 1.34
CA GLN A 14 3.11 14.10 2.80
C GLN A 14 3.10 12.65 3.24
N TYR A 15 4.12 11.91 2.83
CA TYR A 15 4.30 10.52 3.23
C TYR A 15 5.78 10.18 3.36
N ILE A 16 6.05 9.16 4.16
CA ILE A 16 7.40 8.63 4.36
C ILE A 16 7.36 7.14 4.05
N VAL A 17 8.39 6.65 3.38
CA VAL A 17 8.58 5.20 3.16
C VAL A 17 9.39 4.65 4.32
N ALA A 18 8.94 3.54 4.92
CA ALA A 18 9.65 2.92 6.03
C ALA A 18 11.08 2.56 5.60
N PHE A 19 12.05 3.02 6.38
CA PHE A 19 13.46 2.86 6.07
C PHE A 19 13.84 1.39 5.86
N SER A 20 13.31 0.50 6.69
CA SER A 20 13.60 -0.93 6.62
C SER A 20 13.12 -1.60 5.31
N HIS A 21 12.23 -0.96 4.56
CA HIS A 21 11.69 -1.50 3.33
C HIS A 21 12.20 -0.81 2.06
N THR A 22 13.01 0.24 2.19
CA THR A 22 13.51 0.99 1.03
C THR A 22 14.30 0.10 0.07
N GLU A 23 15.17 -0.75 0.60
CA GLU A 23 15.96 -1.68 -0.21
C GLU A 23 15.08 -2.71 -0.91
N LYS A 24 14.06 -3.21 -0.22
CA LYS A 24 13.11 -4.17 -0.81
C LYS A 24 12.35 -3.56 -1.98
N LEU A 25 11.91 -2.31 -1.84
CA LEU A 25 11.22 -1.60 -2.92
C LEU A 25 12.12 -1.45 -4.14
N ARG A 26 13.39 -1.14 -3.93
CA ARG A 26 14.36 -1.01 -5.02
C ARG A 26 14.56 -2.33 -5.76
N ARG A 27 14.70 -3.42 -5.04
CA ARG A 27 14.82 -4.77 -5.64
C ARG A 27 13.57 -5.17 -6.43
N ARG A 28 12.41 -4.75 -5.98
CA ARG A 28 11.12 -5.02 -6.64
C ARG A 28 10.86 -4.07 -7.79
N ARG A 29 11.74 -3.08 -8.00
CA ARG A 29 11.59 -2.04 -9.01
C ARG A 29 10.29 -1.25 -8.84
N ILE A 30 9.95 -0.95 -7.60
CA ILE A 30 8.81 -0.12 -7.24
C ILE A 30 9.33 1.25 -6.85
N ARG A 31 8.97 2.26 -7.65
CA ARG A 31 9.38 3.65 -7.42
C ARG A 31 8.31 4.39 -6.65
N ALA A 32 8.67 5.55 -6.08
CA ALA A 32 7.71 6.40 -5.40
C ALA A 32 6.51 6.74 -6.28
N GLN A 33 6.74 7.05 -7.55
CA GLN A 33 5.67 7.37 -8.49
C GLN A 33 4.75 6.18 -8.77
N ASP A 34 5.24 4.95 -8.69
CA ASP A 34 4.41 3.76 -8.82
C ASP A 34 3.44 3.64 -7.64
N ILE A 35 3.94 3.90 -6.44
CA ILE A 35 3.13 3.91 -5.22
C ILE A 35 2.06 5.01 -5.30
N GLU A 36 2.47 6.20 -5.70
CA GLU A 36 1.55 7.34 -5.84
C GLU A 36 0.43 7.03 -6.84
N GLU A 37 0.77 6.45 -7.97
CA GLU A 37 -0.21 6.06 -8.99
C GLU A 37 -1.17 5.00 -8.46
N ALA A 38 -0.64 3.95 -7.80
CA ALA A 38 -1.45 2.88 -7.24
C ALA A 38 -2.43 3.40 -6.20
N VAL A 39 -1.99 4.30 -5.32
CA VAL A 39 -2.84 4.89 -4.28
C VAL A 39 -3.89 5.81 -4.89
N ARG A 40 -3.54 6.57 -5.93
CA ARG A 40 -4.44 7.54 -6.55
C ARG A 40 -5.72 6.92 -7.06
N LEU A 41 -5.63 5.74 -7.67
CA LEU A 41 -6.78 5.06 -8.29
C LEU A 41 -7.13 3.75 -7.57
N GLY A 42 -6.50 3.47 -6.44
CA GLY A 42 -6.67 2.21 -5.74
C GLY A 42 -7.87 2.17 -4.81
N ALA A 43 -8.01 1.04 -4.15
CA ALA A 43 -9.05 0.81 -3.17
C ALA A 43 -8.49 0.09 -1.95
N VAL A 44 -9.03 0.39 -0.78
CA VAL A 44 -8.69 -0.35 0.44
C VAL A 44 -9.34 -1.73 0.35
N ILE A 45 -8.53 -2.77 0.43
CA ILE A 45 -9.00 -4.16 0.38
C ILE A 45 -8.95 -4.86 1.73
N GLU A 46 -8.11 -4.38 2.63
CA GLU A 46 -8.05 -4.86 4.03
C GLU A 46 -7.78 -3.66 4.92
N ASP A 47 -8.45 -3.62 6.07
CA ASP A 47 -8.30 -2.55 7.03
C ASP A 47 -7.94 -3.13 8.39
N TYR A 48 -6.94 -2.56 9.04
CA TYR A 48 -6.42 -3.03 10.32
C TYR A 48 -6.48 -1.91 11.35
N PRO A 49 -7.71 -1.54 11.82
CA PRO A 49 -7.86 -0.40 12.73
C PRO A 49 -7.24 -0.65 14.11
N ASP A 50 -7.09 -1.92 14.49
CA ASP A 50 -6.59 -2.31 15.82
C ASP A 50 -5.13 -2.79 15.79
N ASP A 51 -4.38 -2.50 14.73
CA ASP A 51 -2.96 -2.84 14.67
C ASP A 51 -2.25 -2.20 15.87
N PRO A 52 -1.52 -2.99 16.70
CA PRO A 52 -0.82 -2.45 17.88
C PRO A 52 0.18 -1.34 17.56
N ARG A 53 0.66 -1.27 16.34
CA ARG A 53 1.61 -0.24 15.89
C ARG A 53 0.93 1.01 15.37
N GLY A 54 -0.39 1.07 15.43
CA GLY A 54 -1.22 2.13 14.87
C GLY A 54 -2.05 1.60 13.71
N ALA A 55 -3.20 2.22 13.46
CA ALA A 55 -4.08 1.81 12.38
C ALA A 55 -3.36 1.77 11.04
N SER A 56 -3.66 0.74 10.24
CA SER A 56 -3.08 0.58 8.91
C SER A 56 -4.11 -0.01 7.95
N CYS A 57 -3.78 -0.01 6.67
CA CYS A 57 -4.65 -0.62 5.66
C CYS A 57 -3.82 -1.14 4.50
N LEU A 58 -4.43 -2.03 3.72
CA LEU A 58 -3.85 -2.56 2.50
C LEU A 58 -4.63 -1.99 1.32
N ILE A 59 -3.92 -1.33 0.42
CA ILE A 59 -4.50 -0.73 -0.79
C ILE A 59 -4.07 -1.55 -2.00
N LEU A 60 -5.03 -1.90 -2.84
CA LEU A 60 -4.76 -2.45 -4.17
C LEU A 60 -4.91 -1.33 -5.19
N GLY A 61 -3.89 -1.11 -5.99
CA GLY A 61 -3.93 -0.18 -7.10
C GLY A 61 -3.07 -0.64 -8.26
N MET A 62 -3.15 0.07 -9.37
CA MET A 62 -2.37 -0.25 -10.55
C MET A 62 -1.31 0.83 -10.79
N ALA A 63 -0.09 0.39 -11.02
CA ALA A 63 0.98 1.24 -11.53
C ALA A 63 1.24 0.80 -12.98
N GLY A 64 0.61 1.51 -13.92
CA GLY A 64 0.55 1.04 -15.31
C GLY A 64 -0.24 -0.25 -15.38
N ARG A 65 0.41 -1.33 -15.80
CA ARG A 65 -0.21 -2.67 -15.88
C ARG A 65 0.13 -3.58 -14.71
N ARG A 66 0.89 -3.07 -13.74
CA ARG A 66 1.31 -3.85 -12.58
C ARG A 66 0.31 -3.66 -11.44
N PRO A 67 -0.30 -4.74 -10.94
CA PRO A 67 -1.05 -4.64 -9.69
C PRO A 67 -0.07 -4.45 -8.54
N LEU A 68 -0.34 -3.50 -7.66
CA LEU A 68 0.47 -3.29 -6.47
C LEU A 68 -0.41 -3.35 -5.22
N HIS A 69 0.10 -4.01 -4.21
CA HIS A 69 -0.39 -3.89 -2.85
C HIS A 69 0.48 -2.87 -2.12
N VAL A 70 -0.15 -1.87 -1.53
CA VAL A 70 0.54 -0.84 -0.75
C VAL A 70 0.00 -0.88 0.67
N VAL A 71 0.88 -1.10 1.64
CA VAL A 71 0.51 -1.07 3.06
C VAL A 71 0.77 0.33 3.58
N CYS A 72 -0.29 1.00 4.00
CA CYS A 72 -0.24 2.35 4.55
C CYS A 72 -0.57 2.33 6.04
N GLY A 73 0.18 3.11 6.81
CA GLY A 73 -0.08 3.33 8.23
C GLY A 73 -0.12 4.82 8.54
N CYS A 74 -0.52 5.16 9.74
CA CYS A 74 -0.42 6.52 10.27
C CYS A 74 0.90 6.67 11.01
N LEU A 75 1.73 7.60 10.55
CA LEU A 75 2.93 7.97 11.29
C LEU A 75 2.55 8.97 12.40
N ASP A 76 1.79 10.00 12.02
CA ASP A 76 1.21 10.97 12.92
C ASP A 76 0.02 11.66 12.22
N ALA A 77 -0.47 12.77 12.76
CA ALA A 77 -1.59 13.52 12.19
C ALA A 77 -1.27 14.15 10.82
N GLU A 78 0.01 14.35 10.54
CA GLU A 78 0.47 15.07 9.35
C GLU A 78 0.94 14.17 8.22
N GLU A 79 1.48 13.00 8.54
CA GLU A 79 2.16 12.16 7.56
C GLU A 79 1.64 10.73 7.55
N ILE A 80 1.61 10.15 6.34
CA ILE A 80 1.30 8.75 6.11
C ILE A 80 2.62 7.98 6.04
N LEU A 81 2.64 6.80 6.64
CA LEU A 81 3.76 5.87 6.52
C LEU A 81 3.44 4.83 5.46
N ILE A 82 4.24 4.77 4.41
CA ILE A 82 4.22 3.64 3.49
C ILE A 82 5.08 2.55 4.11
N VAL A 83 4.43 1.54 4.67
CA VAL A 83 5.12 0.45 5.35
C VAL A 83 5.86 -0.43 4.35
N THR A 84 5.17 -0.83 3.29
CA THR A 84 5.76 -1.59 2.20
C THR A 84 4.85 -1.55 0.97
N ALA A 85 5.39 -2.00 -0.15
CA ALA A 85 4.63 -2.21 -1.38
C ALA A 85 5.23 -3.41 -2.12
N TYR A 86 4.37 -4.16 -2.82
CA TYR A 86 4.79 -5.35 -3.56
C TYR A 86 3.77 -5.69 -4.63
N GLU A 87 4.16 -6.50 -5.60
CA GLU A 87 3.20 -7.12 -6.49
C GLU A 87 2.58 -8.32 -5.77
N PRO A 88 1.24 -8.45 -5.76
CA PRO A 88 0.61 -9.58 -5.09
C PRO A 88 0.99 -10.90 -5.76
N ASP A 89 1.29 -11.90 -4.94
CA ASP A 89 1.70 -13.22 -5.41
C ASP A 89 0.46 -14.02 -5.85
N PRO A 90 0.40 -14.50 -7.09
CA PRO A 90 -0.75 -15.29 -7.57
C PRO A 90 -0.95 -16.60 -6.83
N ARG A 91 0.04 -17.05 -6.06
CA ARG A 91 -0.12 -18.23 -5.21
C ARG A 91 -0.89 -17.92 -3.92
N GLU A 92 -0.97 -16.66 -3.55
CA GLU A 92 -1.63 -16.22 -2.31
C GLU A 92 -2.91 -15.44 -2.56
N TRP A 93 -3.09 -14.88 -3.76
CA TRP A 93 -4.22 -14.03 -4.11
C TRP A 93 -4.93 -14.56 -5.35
N GLU A 94 -6.26 -14.38 -5.37
CA GLU A 94 -7.06 -14.70 -6.56
C GLU A 94 -6.77 -13.71 -7.69
N ASN A 95 -7.36 -13.94 -8.87
CA ASN A 95 -7.11 -13.10 -10.06
C ASN A 95 -7.52 -11.64 -9.89
N ASP A 96 -8.39 -11.33 -8.93
CA ASP A 96 -8.81 -9.97 -8.61
C ASP A 96 -7.79 -9.22 -7.75
N TRP A 97 -6.75 -9.91 -7.26
CA TRP A 97 -5.68 -9.41 -6.41
C TRP A 97 -6.15 -8.85 -5.05
N LYS A 98 -7.42 -9.03 -4.70
CA LYS A 98 -8.00 -8.56 -3.44
C LYS A 98 -8.56 -9.66 -2.57
N THR A 99 -8.77 -10.85 -3.11
CA THR A 99 -9.30 -11.99 -2.38
C THR A 99 -8.16 -12.98 -2.11
N ARG A 100 -7.94 -13.29 -0.84
CA ARG A 100 -6.90 -14.26 -0.48
C ARG A 100 -7.33 -15.66 -0.89
N LYS A 101 -6.40 -16.43 -1.43
CA LYS A 101 -6.64 -17.83 -1.73
C LYS A 101 -6.77 -18.62 -0.43
N LYS A 102 -7.71 -19.57 -0.45
CA LYS A 102 -7.87 -20.49 0.68
C LYS A 102 -6.70 -21.46 0.69
N ARG A 103 -6.14 -21.66 1.88
CA ARG A 103 -5.13 -22.70 2.10
C ARG A 103 -5.78 -23.90 2.78
N PHE A 104 -5.46 -25.08 2.30
CA PHE A 104 -5.92 -26.31 2.87
C PHE A 104 -4.79 -27.04 3.56
#